data_4b59c5d5f92e8a188b1151d60a5059d3
#
_entry.id   4b59c5d5f92e8a188b1151d60a5059d3
#
_cell.length_a   1.000
_cell.length_b   1.000
_cell.length_c   1.000
_cell.angle_alpha   90.00
_cell.angle_beta   90.00
_cell.angle_gamma   90.00
#
_symmetry.space_group_name_H-M   'P 1'
#
loop_
_entity.id
_entity.type
_entity.pdbx_description
1 polymer ?
#
loop_
_entity_poly.entity_id
_entity_poly.type
_entity_poly.pdbx_seq_one_letter_code
_entity_poly.pdbx_strand_id
1 'polypeptide(L)'
;MREYRNVSRRGFLKAGAVATAAVCSGAVSSLSPSSFSPGSFSLMAADTAAGPYGSFKMGIQSYTLRDFKVAEALEISKKLGLHYWESFPGHIPIGTVPKYIAEQNELLGASGVKLVAYGVVGFDGNESKAREVFEFAKKIGIESISADPNKDEATFKLLDKMVEEYGVNIAIHNHGPGAKYDKIDDVVNAVKDHNPRIGACVDTGHYLRSKENPVEALERLKDRVFGVHLKDVKDAKIFKILGEGDLDLVGCLKILQRIKYKYCLALEYEENPKNPVPDIDICLANVQKAIAKLG
;
A
#
# COMPACT_ATOMS: atom_id res chain seq x y z
N MET A 1 -10.96 27.67 -33.79
CA MET A 1 -11.06 28.80 -32.87
C MET A 1 -12.40 28.77 -32.16
N ARG A 2 -12.47 28.38 -30.90
CA ARG A 2 -13.62 28.54 -30.01
C ARG A 2 -13.09 29.08 -28.70
N GLU A 3 -13.53 30.27 -28.35
CA GLU A 3 -13.15 31.05 -27.17
C GLU A 3 -13.60 30.35 -25.88
N TYR A 4 -12.66 30.26 -24.90
CA TYR A 4 -12.98 29.92 -23.52
C TYR A 4 -13.31 31.19 -22.76
N ARG A 5 -14.56 31.32 -22.32
CA ARG A 5 -15.02 32.39 -21.43
C ARG A 5 -14.52 32.11 -20.00
N ASN A 6 -13.80 33.10 -19.46
CA ASN A 6 -13.43 33.20 -18.06
C ASN A 6 -14.66 33.34 -17.16
N VAL A 7 -14.81 32.43 -16.17
CA VAL A 7 -15.79 32.58 -15.07
C VAL A 7 -15.05 33.12 -13.85
N SER A 8 -15.41 34.35 -13.45
CA SER A 8 -14.86 35.12 -12.34
C SER A 8 -15.19 34.51 -10.97
N ARG A 9 -14.18 34.51 -10.10
CA ARG A 9 -14.24 34.08 -8.68
C ARG A 9 -14.88 35.18 -7.79
N ARG A 10 -16.13 35.59 -8.00
CA ARG A 10 -16.84 36.47 -7.07
C ARG A 10 -18.32 36.15 -7.08
N GLY A 11 -18.79 35.32 -6.13
CA GLY A 11 -20.22 35.11 -5.96
C GLY A 11 -20.61 33.93 -5.08
N PHE A 12 -19.97 33.76 -3.92
CA PHE A 12 -20.51 32.82 -2.91
C PHE A 12 -20.18 33.29 -1.47
N LEU A 13 -20.78 34.40 -1.07
CA LEU A 13 -20.85 34.82 0.32
C LEU A 13 -22.11 35.64 0.51
N LYS A 14 -23.21 35.03 0.97
CA LYS A 14 -24.27 35.66 1.77
C LYS A 14 -25.45 34.65 1.97
N ALA A 15 -25.47 34.00 3.11
CA ALA A 15 -26.69 33.66 3.83
C ALA A 15 -26.32 33.37 5.28
N GLY A 16 -26.44 34.37 6.12
CA GLY A 16 -26.37 34.25 7.57
C GLY A 16 -27.72 33.76 8.10
N ALA A 17 -27.69 32.91 9.10
CA ALA A 17 -28.85 32.61 9.94
C ALA A 17 -28.52 32.92 11.38
N VAL A 18 -29.28 33.88 11.93
CA VAL A 18 -29.35 34.28 13.34
C VAL A 18 -30.10 33.19 14.10
N ALA A 19 -29.57 32.72 15.21
CA ALA A 19 -30.32 31.97 16.20
C ALA A 19 -30.10 32.57 17.59
N THR A 20 -31.19 33.03 18.14
CA THR A 20 -31.39 33.75 19.41
C THR A 20 -31.17 32.84 20.62
N ALA A 21 -30.45 33.33 21.60
CA ALA A 21 -30.30 32.73 22.94
C ALA A 21 -31.55 33.00 23.77
N ALA A 22 -32.10 31.99 24.41
CA ALA A 22 -33.08 32.10 25.46
C ALA A 22 -32.40 31.78 26.82
N VAL A 23 -32.38 32.77 27.72
CA VAL A 23 -31.92 32.63 29.10
C VAL A 23 -33.14 32.19 29.96
N CYS A 24 -33.02 31.06 30.67
CA CYS A 24 -33.88 30.72 31.77
C CYS A 24 -33.08 30.57 33.05
N SER A 25 -33.30 31.50 33.96
CA SER A 25 -32.84 31.49 35.35
C SER A 25 -33.78 30.55 36.18
N GLY A 26 -33.20 29.67 37.00
CA GLY A 26 -33.92 28.82 37.90
C GLY A 26 -33.04 28.15 38.97
N ALA A 27 -33.09 28.74 40.17
CA ALA A 27 -32.95 28.18 41.53
C ALA A 27 -31.82 27.19 41.86
N VAL A 28 -30.96 27.60 42.75
CA VAL A 28 -29.96 26.83 43.49
C VAL A 28 -30.62 26.03 44.59
N SER A 29 -30.43 24.72 44.61
CA SER A 29 -30.66 23.86 45.75
C SER A 29 -29.40 23.05 46.05
N SER A 30 -28.85 23.27 47.24
CA SER A 30 -27.67 22.65 47.80
C SER A 30 -27.95 21.15 48.12
N LEU A 31 -27.19 20.24 47.53
CA LEU A 31 -27.11 18.86 47.98
C LEU A 31 -25.62 18.46 48.12
N SER A 32 -25.35 17.85 49.28
CA SER A 32 -24.03 17.41 49.78
C SER A 32 -23.36 16.37 48.90
N PRO A 33 -22.01 16.24 48.92
CA PRO A 33 -21.28 15.32 48.06
C PRO A 33 -21.35 13.88 48.62
N SER A 34 -22.02 13.00 47.93
CA SER A 34 -21.89 11.55 48.13
C SER A 34 -20.70 11.06 47.33
N SER A 35 -19.83 10.32 48.01
CA SER A 35 -18.62 9.68 47.49
C SER A 35 -18.94 8.73 46.31
N PHE A 36 -18.55 9.10 45.12
CA PHE A 36 -18.50 8.19 43.99
C PHE A 36 -17.11 7.54 43.92
N SER A 37 -17.04 6.24 44.18
CA SER A 37 -15.91 5.40 43.84
C SER A 37 -15.73 5.37 42.30
N PRO A 38 -14.52 5.50 41.75
CA PRO A 38 -14.32 5.32 40.33
C PRO A 38 -14.47 3.84 39.99
N GLY A 39 -15.65 3.49 39.47
CA GLY A 39 -15.83 2.22 38.81
C GLY A 39 -14.88 2.09 37.62
N SER A 40 -14.06 1.05 37.66
CA SER A 40 -13.21 0.65 36.58
C SER A 40 -14.05 0.42 35.31
N PHE A 41 -14.10 1.42 34.42
CA PHE A 41 -14.58 1.17 33.08
C PHE A 41 -13.52 0.32 32.38
N SER A 42 -13.71 -0.98 32.43
CA SER A 42 -13.05 -1.88 31.46
C SER A 42 -13.54 -1.49 30.09
N LEU A 43 -12.71 -0.81 29.33
CA LEU A 43 -12.90 -0.73 27.88
C LEU A 43 -12.81 -2.17 27.39
N MET A 44 -13.97 -2.82 27.24
CA MET A 44 -14.07 -3.96 26.34
C MET A 44 -13.66 -3.43 24.97
N ALA A 45 -12.48 -3.85 24.50
CA ALA A 45 -12.11 -3.70 23.11
C ALA A 45 -13.27 -4.32 22.33
N ALA A 46 -14.00 -3.47 21.60
CA ALA A 46 -14.97 -3.95 20.65
C ALA A 46 -14.19 -4.87 19.71
N ASP A 47 -14.57 -6.13 19.68
CA ASP A 47 -14.16 -7.10 18.69
C ASP A 47 -14.62 -6.52 17.34
N THR A 48 -13.76 -5.73 16.71
CA THR A 48 -14.00 -5.23 15.36
C THR A 48 -13.98 -6.46 14.49
N ALA A 49 -15.14 -6.92 14.06
CA ALA A 49 -15.27 -8.01 13.10
C ALA A 49 -14.22 -7.79 12.01
N ALA A 50 -13.30 -8.74 11.86
CA ALA A 50 -12.23 -8.64 10.88
C ALA A 50 -12.88 -8.37 9.51
N GLY A 51 -12.40 -7.34 8.82
CA GLY A 51 -12.91 -7.01 7.47
C GLY A 51 -12.76 -8.21 6.52
N PRO A 52 -13.21 -8.08 5.26
CA PRO A 52 -13.28 -9.21 4.32
C PRO A 52 -11.90 -9.83 4.00
N TYR A 53 -10.83 -9.18 4.42
CA TYR A 53 -9.43 -9.63 4.23
C TYR A 53 -8.74 -10.02 5.55
N GLY A 54 -9.50 -10.24 6.63
CA GLY A 54 -8.94 -10.63 7.92
C GLY A 54 -7.97 -9.58 8.47
N SER A 55 -6.77 -10.01 8.86
CA SER A 55 -5.71 -9.13 9.36
C SER A 55 -4.85 -8.47 8.26
N PHE A 56 -5.07 -8.79 6.99
CA PHE A 56 -4.25 -8.27 5.90
C PHE A 56 -4.64 -6.84 5.51
N LYS A 57 -3.65 -5.97 5.31
CA LYS A 57 -3.81 -4.67 4.65
C LYS A 57 -3.95 -4.89 3.15
N MET A 58 -5.13 -5.40 2.71
CA MET A 58 -5.37 -5.62 1.30
C MET A 58 -5.42 -4.30 0.56
N GLY A 59 -4.63 -4.19 -0.48
CA GLY A 59 -4.48 -3.02 -1.32
C GLY A 59 -4.31 -3.38 -2.79
N ILE A 60 -3.86 -2.41 -3.56
CA ILE A 60 -3.61 -2.56 -4.98
C ILE A 60 -2.28 -1.90 -5.34
N GLN A 61 -1.46 -2.58 -6.17
CA GLN A 61 -0.39 -1.91 -6.91
C GLN A 61 -1.05 -1.12 -8.05
N SER A 62 -0.88 0.18 -8.03
CA SER A 62 -1.66 1.07 -8.90
C SER A 62 -1.34 0.93 -10.39
N TYR A 63 -0.26 0.24 -10.74
CA TYR A 63 0.04 -0.16 -12.12
C TYR A 63 -1.08 -1.02 -12.75
N THR A 64 -1.85 -1.73 -11.95
CA THR A 64 -3.08 -2.41 -12.35
C THR A 64 -4.06 -1.46 -13.06
N LEU A 65 -4.08 -0.20 -12.65
CA LEU A 65 -4.96 0.86 -13.16
C LEU A 65 -4.21 1.89 -14.01
N ARG A 66 -3.09 1.50 -14.63
CA ARG A 66 -2.14 2.39 -15.35
C ARG A 66 -2.74 3.19 -16.50
N ASP A 67 -3.83 2.73 -17.09
CA ASP A 67 -4.53 3.45 -18.18
C ASP A 67 -5.52 4.52 -17.68
N PHE A 68 -5.72 4.63 -16.36
CA PHE A 68 -6.56 5.62 -15.72
C PHE A 68 -5.74 6.77 -15.14
N LYS A 69 -6.33 7.96 -15.04
CA LYS A 69 -5.72 9.06 -14.28
C LYS A 69 -5.76 8.75 -12.78
N VAL A 70 -4.82 9.31 -12.02
CA VAL A 70 -4.70 9.03 -10.57
C VAL A 70 -6.00 9.22 -9.79
N ALA A 71 -6.74 10.30 -10.03
CA ALA A 71 -8.02 10.55 -9.35
C ALA A 71 -9.08 9.48 -9.67
N GLU A 72 -9.14 9.02 -10.93
CA GLU A 72 -10.05 7.98 -11.36
C GLU A 72 -9.65 6.61 -10.79
N ALA A 73 -8.33 6.29 -10.81
CA ALA A 73 -7.79 5.08 -10.23
C ALA A 73 -8.05 4.99 -8.71
N LEU A 74 -7.98 6.11 -8.00
CA LEU A 74 -8.34 6.20 -6.58
C LEU A 74 -9.84 5.98 -6.34
N GLU A 75 -10.71 6.56 -7.16
CA GLU A 75 -12.15 6.33 -7.08
C GLU A 75 -12.55 4.88 -7.41
N ILE A 76 -11.87 4.24 -8.37
CA ILE A 76 -12.02 2.80 -8.64
C ILE A 76 -11.63 2.00 -7.41
N SER A 77 -10.47 2.27 -6.82
CA SER A 77 -9.97 1.57 -5.63
C SER A 77 -10.95 1.70 -4.46
N LYS A 78 -11.48 2.90 -4.23
CA LYS A 78 -12.51 3.15 -3.22
C LYS A 78 -13.78 2.33 -3.44
N LYS A 79 -14.29 2.27 -4.68
CA LYS A 79 -15.48 1.48 -5.06
C LYS A 79 -15.26 -0.01 -4.85
N LEU A 80 -14.03 -0.50 -5.06
CA LEU A 80 -13.60 -1.88 -4.78
C LEU A 80 -13.41 -2.18 -3.29
N GLY A 81 -13.56 -1.18 -2.40
CA GLY A 81 -13.32 -1.34 -0.96
C GLY A 81 -11.84 -1.46 -0.58
N LEU A 82 -10.93 -1.03 -1.45
CA LEU A 82 -9.48 -1.05 -1.21
C LEU A 82 -9.03 0.28 -0.62
N HIS A 83 -8.50 0.21 0.61
CA HIS A 83 -8.07 1.40 1.36
C HIS A 83 -6.56 1.58 1.44
N TYR A 84 -5.78 0.67 0.86
CA TYR A 84 -4.32 0.73 0.83
C TYR A 84 -3.81 0.72 -0.60
N TRP A 85 -2.80 1.54 -0.85
CA TRP A 85 -2.18 1.67 -2.15
C TRP A 85 -0.67 1.47 -2.07
N GLU A 86 -0.16 0.78 -3.08
CA GLU A 86 1.18 0.95 -3.57
C GLU A 86 1.12 1.75 -4.87
N SER A 87 1.69 2.96 -4.91
CA SER A 87 1.67 3.77 -6.12
C SER A 87 2.87 3.49 -7.00
N PHE A 88 2.64 3.26 -8.29
CA PHE A 88 3.72 3.36 -9.25
C PHE A 88 4.02 4.83 -9.60
N PRO A 89 5.26 5.16 -10.04
CA PRO A 89 5.67 6.55 -10.31
C PRO A 89 4.83 7.30 -11.33
N GLY A 90 4.15 6.59 -12.23
CA GLY A 90 3.29 7.20 -13.24
C GLY A 90 1.98 7.79 -12.69
N HIS A 91 1.48 7.32 -11.55
CA HIS A 91 0.31 7.90 -10.89
C HIS A 91 0.68 9.05 -9.96
N ILE A 92 1.65 8.83 -9.08
CA ILE A 92 2.14 9.85 -8.15
C ILE A 92 3.65 9.98 -8.34
N PRO A 93 4.13 10.94 -9.14
CA PRO A 93 5.56 11.19 -9.31
C PRO A 93 6.23 11.58 -7.99
N ILE A 94 7.54 11.26 -7.86
CA ILE A 94 8.33 11.68 -6.71
C ILE A 94 8.41 13.21 -6.67
N GLY A 95 8.17 13.80 -5.51
CA GLY A 95 8.27 15.23 -5.30
C GLY A 95 8.30 15.56 -3.82
N THR A 96 9.21 16.46 -3.41
CA THR A 96 9.45 16.77 -1.99
C THR A 96 8.97 18.17 -1.59
N VAL A 97 8.47 18.95 -2.54
CA VAL A 97 7.98 20.32 -2.29
C VAL A 97 6.74 20.26 -1.40
N PRO A 98 6.67 21.08 -0.30
CA PRO A 98 5.55 20.99 0.66
C PRO A 98 4.17 21.15 0.05
N LYS A 99 4.02 22.04 -0.93
CA LYS A 99 2.74 22.23 -1.65
C LYS A 99 2.30 20.97 -2.38
N TYR A 100 3.24 20.31 -3.09
CA TYR A 100 2.98 19.06 -3.80
C TYR A 100 2.55 17.95 -2.83
N ILE A 101 3.26 17.78 -1.71
CA ILE A 101 2.91 16.78 -0.69
C ILE A 101 1.52 17.04 -0.12
N ALA A 102 1.17 18.31 0.13
CA ALA A 102 -0.16 18.68 0.62
C ALA A 102 -1.27 18.35 -0.40
N GLU A 103 -1.03 18.62 -1.69
CA GLU A 103 -1.96 18.30 -2.78
C GLU A 103 -2.17 16.78 -2.90
N GLN A 104 -1.10 15.97 -2.80
CA GLN A 104 -1.23 14.51 -2.83
C GLN A 104 -1.97 13.98 -1.59
N ASN A 105 -1.69 14.50 -0.40
CA ASN A 105 -2.39 14.10 0.82
C ASN A 105 -3.88 14.47 0.78
N GLU A 106 -4.23 15.62 0.21
CA GLU A 106 -5.64 16.01 0.00
C GLU A 106 -6.34 15.04 -0.95
N LEU A 107 -5.72 14.70 -2.08
CA LEU A 107 -6.24 13.77 -3.07
C LEU A 107 -6.47 12.36 -2.46
N LEU A 108 -5.48 11.84 -1.74
CA LEU A 108 -5.56 10.56 -1.05
C LEU A 108 -6.63 10.57 0.05
N GLY A 109 -6.66 11.65 0.86
CA GLY A 109 -7.65 11.82 1.92
C GLY A 109 -9.09 11.87 1.41
N ALA A 110 -9.34 12.57 0.30
CA ALA A 110 -10.65 12.65 -0.33
C ALA A 110 -11.15 11.29 -0.84
N SER A 111 -10.23 10.42 -1.29
CA SER A 111 -10.56 9.06 -1.73
C SER A 111 -10.70 8.05 -0.57
N GLY A 112 -10.23 8.38 0.64
CA GLY A 112 -10.14 7.44 1.76
C GLY A 112 -9.09 6.35 1.56
N VAL A 113 -8.12 6.55 0.67
CA VAL A 113 -7.02 5.63 0.37
C VAL A 113 -5.75 6.09 1.07
N LYS A 114 -5.03 5.15 1.67
CA LYS A 114 -3.71 5.38 2.28
C LYS A 114 -2.61 4.89 1.35
N LEU A 115 -1.71 5.77 0.96
CA LEU A 115 -0.49 5.41 0.26
C LEU A 115 0.52 4.86 1.28
N VAL A 116 0.72 3.54 1.29
CA VAL A 116 1.58 2.85 2.27
C VAL A 116 2.82 2.22 1.65
N ALA A 117 2.83 2.04 0.32
CA ALA A 117 3.97 1.53 -0.42
C ALA A 117 4.13 2.28 -1.75
N TYR A 118 5.33 2.21 -2.33
CA TYR A 118 5.67 2.94 -3.54
C TYR A 118 6.70 2.19 -4.37
N GLY A 119 6.50 2.12 -5.68
CA GLY A 119 7.47 1.47 -6.56
C GLY A 119 6.89 1.02 -7.90
N VAL A 120 7.72 0.45 -8.74
CA VAL A 120 9.12 0.00 -8.47
C VAL A 120 10.08 1.15 -8.78
N VAL A 121 11.05 1.38 -7.88
CA VAL A 121 12.07 2.42 -8.00
C VAL A 121 13.45 1.79 -8.17
N GLY A 122 14.19 2.23 -9.20
CA GLY A 122 15.59 1.87 -9.39
C GLY A 122 16.52 2.67 -8.48
N PHE A 123 17.59 2.04 -7.98
CA PHE A 123 18.67 2.71 -7.25
C PHE A 123 20.01 2.35 -7.89
N ASP A 124 20.85 3.37 -8.10
CA ASP A 124 22.12 3.30 -8.83
C ASP A 124 23.33 3.82 -8.03
N GLY A 125 23.23 3.88 -6.71
CA GLY A 125 24.27 4.44 -5.84
C GLY A 125 24.33 5.97 -5.81
N ASN A 126 23.45 6.68 -6.52
CA ASN A 126 23.37 8.14 -6.50
C ASN A 126 22.67 8.63 -5.25
N GLU A 127 23.42 9.20 -4.29
CA GLU A 127 22.90 9.64 -3.00
C GLU A 127 21.83 10.73 -3.14
N SER A 128 21.98 11.68 -4.05
CA SER A 128 21.00 12.78 -4.21
C SER A 128 19.64 12.24 -4.66
N LYS A 129 19.62 11.34 -5.63
CA LYS A 129 18.39 10.69 -6.10
C LYS A 129 17.75 9.81 -5.01
N ALA A 130 18.59 9.03 -4.31
CA ALA A 130 18.11 8.19 -3.21
C ALA A 130 17.46 9.04 -2.11
N ARG A 131 18.11 10.14 -1.68
CA ARG A 131 17.55 11.05 -0.69
C ARG A 131 16.20 11.62 -1.10
N GLU A 132 16.06 12.05 -2.35
CA GLU A 132 14.77 12.58 -2.86
C GLU A 132 13.65 11.55 -2.73
N VAL A 133 13.92 10.29 -3.08
CA VAL A 133 12.96 9.18 -2.93
C VAL A 133 12.59 8.96 -1.47
N PHE A 134 13.57 8.87 -0.58
CA PHE A 134 13.33 8.61 0.84
C PHE A 134 12.67 9.80 1.56
N GLU A 135 13.01 11.04 1.20
CA GLU A 135 12.32 12.23 1.70
C GLU A 135 10.86 12.27 1.28
N PHE A 136 10.58 11.98 0.00
CA PHE A 136 9.21 11.85 -0.48
C PHE A 136 8.47 10.78 0.31
N ALA A 137 9.03 9.57 0.43
CA ALA A 137 8.44 8.47 1.16
C ALA A 137 8.12 8.85 2.62
N LYS A 138 9.06 9.51 3.30
CA LYS A 138 8.89 9.96 4.70
C LYS A 138 7.80 11.01 4.83
N LYS A 139 7.77 12.00 3.91
CA LYS A 139 6.81 13.11 3.96
C LYS A 139 5.38 12.69 3.70
N ILE A 140 5.16 11.68 2.84
CA ILE A 140 3.82 11.21 2.47
C ILE A 140 3.35 10.00 3.31
N GLY A 141 4.24 9.40 4.11
CA GLY A 141 3.90 8.31 5.03
C GLY A 141 4.04 6.89 4.45
N ILE A 142 4.90 6.71 3.44
CA ILE A 142 5.20 5.39 2.85
C ILE A 142 5.98 4.53 3.86
N GLU A 143 5.52 3.29 4.07
CA GLU A 143 6.12 2.31 4.98
C GLU A 143 7.26 1.52 4.29
N SER A 144 7.12 1.25 2.98
CA SER A 144 8.10 0.49 2.18
C SER A 144 8.17 0.95 0.72
N ILE A 145 9.36 0.89 0.15
CA ILE A 145 9.62 1.19 -1.26
C ILE A 145 9.96 -0.11 -1.97
N SER A 146 9.11 -0.52 -2.92
CA SER A 146 9.44 -1.60 -3.85
C SER A 146 10.53 -1.14 -4.80
N ALA A 147 11.63 -1.89 -4.86
CA ALA A 147 12.88 -1.41 -5.45
C ALA A 147 13.55 -2.43 -6.38
N ASP A 148 14.26 -1.92 -7.39
CA ASP A 148 15.14 -2.67 -8.27
C ASP A 148 16.57 -2.07 -8.21
N PRO A 149 17.30 -2.22 -7.08
CA PRO A 149 18.63 -1.66 -6.93
C PRO A 149 19.67 -2.38 -7.81
N ASN A 150 20.75 -1.67 -8.16
CA ASN A 150 21.90 -2.31 -8.75
C ASN A 150 22.57 -3.26 -7.74
N LYS A 151 23.10 -4.39 -8.22
CA LYS A 151 23.77 -5.42 -7.40
C LYS A 151 25.24 -5.05 -7.08
N ASP A 152 25.52 -3.80 -6.78
CA ASP A 152 26.85 -3.33 -6.42
C ASP A 152 26.92 -2.84 -4.97
N GLU A 153 28.11 -2.93 -4.38
CA GLU A 153 28.35 -2.61 -2.98
C GLU A 153 28.05 -1.13 -2.65
N ALA A 154 28.32 -0.21 -3.58
CA ALA A 154 28.09 1.22 -3.36
C ALA A 154 26.58 1.52 -3.21
N THR A 155 25.75 0.90 -4.08
CA THR A 155 24.30 1.00 -4.01
C THR A 155 23.77 0.46 -2.67
N PHE A 156 24.20 -0.71 -2.23
CA PHE A 156 23.70 -1.29 -1.00
C PHE A 156 24.20 -0.57 0.26
N LYS A 157 25.46 -0.10 0.31
CA LYS A 157 25.92 0.78 1.39
C LYS A 157 25.10 2.07 1.50
N LEU A 158 24.73 2.65 0.36
CA LEU A 158 23.86 3.81 0.34
C LEU A 158 22.47 3.46 0.88
N LEU A 159 21.88 2.34 0.46
CA LEU A 159 20.57 1.91 0.95
C LEU A 159 20.59 1.62 2.46
N ASP A 160 21.64 0.97 2.99
CA ASP A 160 21.83 0.76 4.43
C ASP A 160 21.77 2.08 5.20
N LYS A 161 22.45 3.12 4.70
CA LYS A 161 22.43 4.48 5.27
C LYS A 161 21.04 5.10 5.19
N MET A 162 20.37 5.00 4.04
CA MET A 162 19.07 5.62 3.82
C MET A 162 17.97 4.98 4.69
N VAL A 163 17.89 3.66 4.76
CA VAL A 163 16.87 2.99 5.58
C VAL A 163 17.05 3.27 7.06
N GLU A 164 18.27 3.44 7.54
CA GLU A 164 18.57 3.82 8.92
C GLU A 164 18.15 5.28 9.21
N GLU A 165 18.51 6.20 8.32
CA GLU A 165 18.23 7.64 8.47
C GLU A 165 16.71 7.95 8.41
N TYR A 166 15.99 7.33 7.49
CA TYR A 166 14.58 7.67 7.22
C TYR A 166 13.59 6.73 7.90
N GLY A 167 14.00 5.53 8.30
CA GLY A 167 13.12 4.52 8.89
C GLY A 167 12.11 3.90 7.90
N VAL A 168 12.33 4.07 6.59
CA VAL A 168 11.52 3.49 5.51
C VAL A 168 12.19 2.21 5.03
N ASN A 169 11.42 1.15 4.77
CA ASN A 169 11.99 -0.11 4.31
C ASN A 169 12.22 -0.11 2.80
N ILE A 170 13.27 -0.82 2.37
CA ILE A 170 13.47 -1.22 0.97
C ILE A 170 12.98 -2.65 0.79
N ALA A 171 12.11 -2.85 -0.20
CA ALA A 171 11.55 -4.14 -0.56
C ALA A 171 12.01 -4.49 -1.99
N ILE A 172 13.06 -5.30 -2.13
CA ILE A 172 13.57 -5.69 -3.45
C ILE A 172 12.49 -6.47 -4.19
N HIS A 173 12.08 -5.95 -5.35
CA HIS A 173 11.06 -6.53 -6.19
C HIS A 173 11.68 -7.51 -7.18
N ASN A 174 11.23 -8.77 -7.15
CA ASN A 174 11.63 -9.75 -8.15
C ASN A 174 10.83 -9.55 -9.44
N HIS A 175 11.51 -9.67 -10.58
CA HIS A 175 10.91 -9.68 -11.89
C HIS A 175 11.05 -11.06 -12.56
N GLY A 176 10.47 -11.21 -13.74
CA GLY A 176 10.50 -12.45 -14.49
C GLY A 176 11.88 -12.77 -15.09
N PRO A 177 11.96 -13.83 -15.91
CA PRO A 177 13.22 -14.39 -16.40
C PRO A 177 14.15 -13.37 -17.05
N GLY A 178 15.42 -13.36 -16.64
CA GLY A 178 16.47 -12.48 -17.13
C GLY A 178 16.58 -11.11 -16.44
N ALA A 179 15.74 -10.82 -15.46
CA ALA A 179 15.85 -9.62 -14.63
C ALA A 179 16.99 -9.74 -13.59
N LYS A 180 17.39 -8.62 -13.00
CA LYS A 180 18.42 -8.58 -11.95
C LYS A 180 18.08 -9.48 -10.75
N TYR A 181 16.81 -9.48 -10.36
CA TYR A 181 16.25 -10.28 -9.27
C TYR A 181 15.22 -11.25 -9.84
N ASP A 182 15.70 -12.26 -10.54
CA ASP A 182 14.89 -13.27 -11.22
C ASP A 182 14.57 -14.44 -10.28
N LYS A 183 15.56 -14.84 -9.46
CA LYS A 183 15.48 -16.01 -8.59
C LYS A 183 15.32 -15.64 -7.12
N ILE A 184 14.77 -16.58 -6.34
CA ILE A 184 14.69 -16.43 -4.87
C ILE A 184 16.08 -16.16 -4.29
N ASP A 185 17.10 -16.90 -4.76
CA ASP A 185 18.47 -16.73 -4.31
C ASP A 185 19.06 -15.35 -4.61
N ASP A 186 18.63 -14.69 -5.69
CA ASP A 186 19.07 -13.32 -5.99
C ASP A 186 18.68 -12.36 -4.87
N VAL A 187 17.43 -12.45 -4.39
CA VAL A 187 16.94 -11.58 -3.32
C VAL A 187 17.52 -12.00 -1.96
N VAL A 188 17.52 -13.30 -1.65
CA VAL A 188 18.09 -13.81 -0.38
C VAL A 188 19.54 -13.38 -0.22
N ASN A 189 20.37 -13.55 -1.27
CA ASN A 189 21.78 -13.17 -1.23
C ASN A 189 21.97 -11.65 -1.16
N ALA A 190 21.11 -10.87 -1.80
CA ALA A 190 21.18 -9.41 -1.79
C ALA A 190 20.87 -8.81 -0.42
N VAL A 191 20.01 -9.45 0.38
CA VAL A 191 19.56 -8.85 1.65
C VAL A 191 20.28 -9.36 2.89
N LYS A 192 20.95 -10.53 2.83
CA LYS A 192 21.44 -11.27 4.01
C LYS A 192 22.42 -10.48 4.88
N ASP A 193 23.32 -9.73 4.26
CA ASP A 193 24.42 -9.03 4.92
C ASP A 193 24.16 -7.52 5.10
N HIS A 194 22.91 -7.06 4.85
CA HIS A 194 22.51 -5.67 4.90
C HIS A 194 21.51 -5.36 6.02
N ASN A 195 21.25 -4.07 6.25
CA ASN A 195 20.35 -3.59 7.28
C ASN A 195 19.02 -4.38 7.26
N PRO A 196 18.49 -4.79 8.44
CA PRO A 196 17.23 -5.53 8.53
C PRO A 196 16.03 -4.87 7.85
N ARG A 197 16.09 -3.59 7.54
CA ARG A 197 15.06 -2.85 6.77
C ARG A 197 15.20 -3.00 5.25
N ILE A 198 16.22 -3.70 4.77
CA ILE A 198 16.34 -4.10 3.36
C ILE A 198 15.86 -5.54 3.26
N GLY A 199 14.81 -5.76 2.51
CA GLY A 199 14.15 -7.05 2.34
C GLY A 199 13.49 -7.19 0.98
N ALA A 200 12.37 -7.88 0.91
CA ALA A 200 11.72 -8.28 -0.32
C ALA A 200 10.32 -7.70 -0.49
N CYS A 201 9.99 -7.31 -1.71
CA CYS A 201 8.65 -7.31 -2.26
C CYS A 201 8.48 -8.58 -3.08
N VAL A 202 7.75 -9.54 -2.57
CA VAL A 202 7.55 -10.84 -3.24
C VAL A 202 6.45 -10.69 -4.29
N ASP A 203 6.83 -10.60 -5.56
CA ASP A 203 5.89 -10.72 -6.67
C ASP A 203 5.69 -12.19 -7.01
N THR A 204 4.50 -12.69 -6.70
CA THR A 204 4.17 -14.11 -6.84
C THR A 204 4.14 -14.56 -8.30
N GLY A 205 3.63 -13.74 -9.21
CA GLY A 205 3.54 -14.05 -10.63
C GLY A 205 4.91 -14.04 -11.32
N HIS A 206 5.77 -13.12 -10.96
CA HIS A 206 7.11 -13.08 -11.54
C HIS A 206 7.97 -14.25 -11.07
N TYR A 207 7.84 -14.73 -9.83
CA TYR A 207 8.47 -15.97 -9.41
C TYR A 207 7.93 -17.17 -10.21
N LEU A 208 6.61 -17.29 -10.41
CA LEU A 208 6.04 -18.34 -11.26
C LEU A 208 6.61 -18.31 -12.68
N ARG A 209 6.77 -17.10 -13.27
CA ARG A 209 7.41 -16.94 -14.59
C ARG A 209 8.85 -17.44 -14.63
N SER A 210 9.56 -17.26 -13.53
CA SER A 210 10.95 -17.71 -13.34
C SER A 210 11.04 -19.18 -12.92
N LYS A 211 9.89 -19.89 -12.86
CA LYS A 211 9.79 -21.28 -12.38
C LYS A 211 10.29 -21.46 -10.94
N GLU A 212 10.08 -20.43 -10.12
CA GLU A 212 10.31 -20.42 -8.68
C GLU A 212 8.98 -20.60 -7.94
N ASN A 213 9.03 -21.09 -6.71
CA ASN A 213 7.83 -21.28 -5.89
C ASN A 213 7.62 -20.06 -4.97
N PRO A 214 6.53 -19.28 -5.12
CA PRO A 214 6.26 -18.13 -4.28
C PRO A 214 6.10 -18.47 -2.79
N VAL A 215 5.58 -19.64 -2.45
CA VAL A 215 5.48 -20.11 -1.05
C VAL A 215 6.87 -20.30 -0.45
N GLU A 216 7.80 -20.90 -1.20
CA GLU A 216 9.20 -21.03 -0.79
C GLU A 216 9.87 -19.67 -0.63
N ALA A 217 9.62 -18.74 -1.55
CA ALA A 217 10.15 -17.37 -1.46
C ALA A 217 9.72 -16.68 -0.15
N LEU A 218 8.42 -16.73 0.17
CA LEU A 218 7.88 -16.18 1.41
C LEU A 218 8.44 -16.86 2.66
N GLU A 219 8.66 -18.17 2.61
CA GLU A 219 9.25 -18.92 3.73
C GLU A 219 10.70 -18.52 3.98
N ARG A 220 11.50 -18.43 2.92
CA ARG A 220 12.93 -18.12 3.02
C ARG A 220 13.19 -16.65 3.38
N LEU A 221 12.28 -15.74 3.00
CA LEU A 221 12.40 -14.30 3.24
C LEU A 221 11.52 -13.80 4.40
N LYS A 222 10.85 -14.68 5.13
CA LYS A 222 9.81 -14.41 6.13
C LYS A 222 10.09 -13.22 7.06
N ASP A 223 11.32 -13.05 7.53
CA ASP A 223 11.70 -11.99 8.47
C ASP A 223 11.93 -10.64 7.76
N ARG A 224 11.93 -10.62 6.44
CA ARG A 224 12.26 -9.47 5.58
C ARG A 224 11.28 -9.24 4.44
N VAL A 225 10.03 -9.70 4.55
CA VAL A 225 8.98 -9.43 3.57
C VAL A 225 8.32 -8.09 3.91
N PHE A 226 8.54 -7.07 3.08
CA PHE A 226 8.05 -5.70 3.27
C PHE A 226 7.04 -5.28 2.20
N GLY A 227 6.82 -6.11 1.19
CA GLY A 227 5.81 -5.97 0.16
C GLY A 227 5.45 -7.32 -0.43
N VAL A 228 4.23 -7.46 -0.92
CA VAL A 228 3.79 -8.62 -1.70
C VAL A 228 2.90 -8.13 -2.83
N HIS A 229 3.24 -8.53 -4.06
CA HIS A 229 2.35 -8.39 -5.19
C HIS A 229 1.68 -9.74 -5.47
N LEU A 230 0.36 -9.78 -5.22
CA LEU A 230 -0.46 -10.94 -5.60
C LEU A 230 -0.73 -10.86 -7.09
N LYS A 231 -0.06 -11.71 -7.83
CA LYS A 231 -0.14 -11.83 -9.28
C LYS A 231 -0.16 -13.33 -9.63
N ASP A 232 -0.98 -13.72 -10.57
CA ASP A 232 -1.10 -15.12 -10.98
C ASP A 232 -0.69 -15.32 -12.43
N VAL A 233 -0.09 -16.46 -12.70
CA VAL A 233 0.46 -16.82 -14.01
C VAL A 233 0.21 -18.30 -14.28
N LYS A 234 -0.19 -18.63 -15.49
CA LYS A 234 -0.36 -19.99 -15.98
C LYS A 234 0.82 -20.40 -16.87
N ASP A 235 1.30 -21.64 -16.67
CA ASP A 235 2.36 -22.24 -17.49
C ASP A 235 3.63 -21.39 -17.60
N ALA A 236 3.95 -20.65 -16.51
CA ALA A 236 5.09 -19.71 -16.42
C ALA A 236 5.11 -18.60 -17.49
N LYS A 237 3.98 -18.29 -18.13
CA LYS A 237 3.93 -17.37 -19.28
C LYS A 237 2.72 -16.43 -19.29
N ILE A 238 1.53 -16.95 -19.00
CA ILE A 238 0.26 -16.27 -19.26
C ILE A 238 -0.25 -15.67 -17.97
N PHE A 239 -0.33 -14.36 -17.87
CA PHE A 239 -0.98 -13.70 -16.74
C PHE A 239 -2.44 -14.10 -16.66
N LYS A 240 -2.97 -14.25 -15.47
CA LYS A 240 -4.32 -14.73 -15.19
C LYS A 240 -5.00 -13.89 -14.11
N ILE A 241 -6.31 -13.96 -14.08
CA ILE A 241 -7.09 -13.59 -12.92
C ILE A 241 -6.58 -14.39 -11.73
N LEU A 242 -6.35 -13.74 -10.60
CA LEU A 242 -5.79 -14.36 -9.41
C LEU A 242 -6.65 -15.55 -8.96
N GLY A 243 -6.03 -16.73 -8.88
CA GLY A 243 -6.68 -18.01 -8.58
C GLY A 243 -7.06 -18.85 -9.80
N GLU A 244 -6.79 -18.37 -11.02
CA GLU A 244 -7.00 -19.13 -12.27
C GLU A 244 -5.68 -19.62 -12.91
N GLY A 245 -4.55 -19.24 -12.32
CA GLY A 245 -3.21 -19.64 -12.75
C GLY A 245 -2.65 -20.81 -11.94
N ASP A 246 -1.35 -20.76 -11.70
CA ASP A 246 -0.60 -21.82 -11.01
C ASP A 246 -0.22 -21.41 -9.57
N LEU A 247 -0.67 -20.25 -9.08
CA LEU A 247 -0.34 -19.76 -7.75
C LEU A 247 -1.03 -20.60 -6.66
N ASP A 248 -0.26 -21.13 -5.73
CA ASP A 248 -0.78 -21.58 -4.43
C ASP A 248 -1.08 -20.37 -3.52
N LEU A 249 -2.19 -19.69 -3.83
CA LEU A 249 -2.63 -18.50 -3.09
C LEU A 249 -2.86 -18.80 -1.61
N VAL A 250 -3.45 -19.97 -1.29
CA VAL A 250 -3.71 -20.37 0.09
C VAL A 250 -2.40 -20.63 0.84
N GLY A 251 -1.43 -21.30 0.21
CA GLY A 251 -0.10 -21.51 0.76
C GLY A 251 0.62 -20.19 1.06
N CYS A 252 0.60 -19.24 0.12
CA CYS A 252 1.17 -17.90 0.33
C CYS A 252 0.51 -17.18 1.51
N LEU A 253 -0.81 -17.15 1.56
CA LEU A 253 -1.55 -16.47 2.65
C LEU A 253 -1.32 -17.12 4.01
N LYS A 254 -1.16 -18.46 4.09
CA LYS A 254 -0.79 -19.17 5.33
C LYS A 254 0.57 -18.72 5.87
N ILE A 255 1.58 -18.60 4.99
CA ILE A 255 2.89 -18.09 5.40
C ILE A 255 2.76 -16.66 5.92
N LEU A 256 2.08 -15.78 5.15
CA LEU A 256 1.88 -14.38 5.53
C LEU A 256 1.13 -14.23 6.86
N GLN A 257 0.11 -15.04 7.12
CA GLN A 257 -0.60 -15.08 8.40
C GLN A 257 0.33 -15.51 9.55
N ARG A 258 1.11 -16.58 9.34
CA ARG A 258 2.05 -17.11 10.34
C ARG A 258 3.13 -16.11 10.75
N ILE A 259 3.66 -15.35 9.77
CA ILE A 259 4.67 -14.31 10.04
C ILE A 259 4.05 -12.99 10.52
N LYS A 260 2.72 -12.95 10.70
CA LYS A 260 1.98 -11.73 11.08
C LYS A 260 2.29 -10.55 10.15
N TYR A 261 2.22 -10.81 8.83
CA TYR A 261 2.49 -9.81 7.81
C TYR A 261 1.63 -8.56 7.99
N LYS A 262 2.26 -7.39 8.01
CA LYS A 262 1.60 -6.12 8.36
C LYS A 262 1.69 -5.02 7.29
N TYR A 263 2.42 -5.29 6.21
CA TYR A 263 2.61 -4.35 5.10
C TYR A 263 1.50 -4.50 4.05
N CYS A 264 1.59 -3.76 2.95
CA CYS A 264 0.59 -3.84 1.88
C CYS A 264 0.61 -5.21 1.20
N LEU A 265 -0.54 -5.89 1.20
CA LEU A 265 -0.79 -7.05 0.35
C LEU A 265 -1.45 -6.52 -0.92
N ALA A 266 -0.64 -6.18 -1.92
CA ALA A 266 -1.09 -5.48 -3.10
C ALA A 266 -1.53 -6.46 -4.20
N LEU A 267 -2.77 -6.36 -4.67
CA LEU A 267 -3.16 -6.99 -5.92
C LEU A 267 -2.45 -6.28 -7.08
N GLU A 268 -1.79 -7.04 -7.95
CA GLU A 268 -1.26 -6.54 -9.20
C GLU A 268 -1.75 -7.38 -10.37
N TYR A 269 -2.73 -6.85 -11.10
CA TYR A 269 -3.33 -7.47 -12.27
C TYR A 269 -2.93 -6.68 -13.53
N GLU A 270 -2.33 -7.34 -14.50
CA GLU A 270 -1.71 -6.65 -15.63
C GLU A 270 -2.47 -6.80 -16.95
N GLU A 271 -3.47 -7.66 -17.02
CA GLU A 271 -4.31 -7.84 -18.20
C GLU A 271 -5.41 -6.78 -18.30
N ASN A 272 -5.97 -6.61 -19.51
CA ASN A 272 -7.10 -5.73 -19.76
C ASN A 272 -6.97 -4.28 -19.20
N PRO A 273 -5.85 -3.57 -19.40
CA PRO A 273 -5.59 -2.30 -18.70
C PRO A 273 -6.64 -1.22 -18.96
N LYS A 274 -7.42 -1.33 -20.05
CA LYS A 274 -8.50 -0.39 -20.37
C LYS A 274 -9.82 -0.71 -19.66
N ASN A 275 -10.01 -1.94 -19.19
CA ASN A 275 -11.22 -2.38 -18.47
C ASN A 275 -10.91 -3.50 -17.47
N PRO A 276 -10.01 -3.26 -16.48
CA PRO A 276 -9.57 -4.29 -15.55
C PRO A 276 -10.56 -4.57 -14.42
N VAL A 277 -11.53 -3.67 -14.16
CA VAL A 277 -12.38 -3.71 -12.97
C VAL A 277 -13.15 -5.02 -12.80
N PRO A 278 -13.81 -5.60 -13.84
CA PRO A 278 -14.49 -6.88 -13.69
C PRO A 278 -13.56 -8.02 -13.24
N ASP A 279 -12.33 -8.04 -13.77
CA ASP A 279 -11.33 -9.07 -13.44
C ASP A 279 -10.77 -8.84 -12.03
N ILE A 280 -10.58 -7.59 -11.62
CA ILE A 280 -10.17 -7.23 -10.26
C ILE A 280 -11.21 -7.70 -9.24
N ASP A 281 -12.51 -7.52 -9.49
CA ASP A 281 -13.57 -8.01 -8.61
C ASP A 281 -13.48 -9.52 -8.40
N ILE A 282 -13.19 -10.29 -9.45
CA ILE A 282 -12.99 -11.74 -9.37
C ILE A 282 -11.72 -12.05 -8.56
N CYS A 283 -10.61 -11.35 -8.81
CA CYS A 283 -9.38 -11.49 -8.04
C CYS A 283 -9.63 -11.30 -6.54
N LEU A 284 -10.30 -10.22 -6.17
CA LEU A 284 -10.60 -9.89 -4.77
C LEU A 284 -11.51 -10.93 -4.11
N ALA A 285 -12.54 -11.41 -4.83
CA ALA A 285 -13.40 -12.49 -4.36
C ALA A 285 -12.61 -13.79 -4.13
N ASN A 286 -11.63 -14.09 -4.97
CA ASN A 286 -10.77 -15.27 -4.83
C ASN A 286 -9.81 -15.13 -3.63
N VAL A 287 -9.28 -13.92 -3.34
CA VAL A 287 -8.52 -13.64 -2.11
C VAL A 287 -9.39 -13.90 -0.87
N GLN A 288 -10.62 -13.37 -0.83
CA GLN A 288 -11.53 -13.59 0.29
C GLN A 288 -11.83 -15.08 0.51
N LYS A 289 -12.12 -15.84 -0.57
CA LYS A 289 -12.31 -17.30 -0.50
C LYS A 289 -11.06 -18.02 0.01
N ALA A 290 -9.87 -17.58 -0.37
CA ALA A 290 -8.61 -18.15 0.08
C ALA A 290 -8.36 -17.86 1.58
N ILE A 291 -8.63 -16.64 2.03
CA ILE A 291 -8.54 -16.25 3.45
C ILE A 291 -9.51 -17.06 4.30
N ALA A 292 -10.73 -17.29 3.85
CA ALA A 292 -11.71 -18.12 4.56
C ALA A 292 -11.25 -19.58 4.77
N LYS A 293 -10.24 -20.06 4.03
CA LYS A 293 -9.63 -21.40 4.18
C LYS A 293 -8.45 -21.41 5.17
N LEU A 294 -8.09 -20.29 5.76
CA LEU A 294 -6.94 -20.21 6.67
C LEU A 294 -7.27 -20.71 8.09
N GLY A 295 -8.53 -20.71 8.45
CA GLY A 295 -9.02 -21.10 9.77
C GLY A 295 -9.15 -19.92 10.70
#